data_d905a479e5268dbb90c9274ec426ba23
#
_entry.id   d905a479e5268dbb90c9274ec426ba23
#
_cell.length_a   1.000
_cell.length_b   1.000
_cell.length_c   1.000
_cell.angle_alpha   90.00
_cell.angle_beta   90.00
_cell.angle_gamma   90.00
#
_symmetry.space_group_name_H-M   'P 1'
#
loop_
_entity.id
_entity.type
_entity.pdbx_description
1 polymer ?
#
loop_
_entity_poly.entity_id
_entity_poly.type
_entity_poly.pdbx_seq_one_letter_code
_entity_poly.pdbx_strand_id
1 'polypeptide(L)'
;DEVFQPEKSLRQIDADYMAKSFLINAIGPALLMKHFTPLLPRDGKSVFATLSAKVGSIGDNRMGGWYGYRAAKAALNQLVKCTAIELARSKRNAICIALHPGTVDTGLSGPFAKSGLNVQSPDLATANMLMVIDGLQPSQSGGFFAYDGSELPW
;
A
#
# COMPACT_ATOMS: atom_id res chain seq x y z
N ASP A 1 12.52 -19.20 13.24
CA ASP A 1 11.75 -18.23 12.46
C ASP A 1 11.79 -18.71 11.02
N GLU A 2 10.65 -19.25 10.52
CA GLU A 2 10.53 -19.60 9.11
C GLU A 2 10.67 -18.33 8.27
N VAL A 3 11.69 -18.29 7.43
CA VAL A 3 11.89 -17.21 6.48
C VAL A 3 10.78 -17.31 5.44
N PHE A 4 9.83 -16.42 5.56
CA PHE A 4 8.65 -16.34 4.74
C PHE A 4 9.03 -15.94 3.31
N GLN A 5 9.04 -16.87 2.37
CA GLN A 5 9.35 -16.59 0.97
C GLN A 5 8.05 -16.53 0.15
N PRO A 6 7.87 -15.48 -0.68
CA PRO A 6 6.70 -15.38 -1.55
C PRO A 6 6.65 -16.53 -2.56
N GLU A 7 5.44 -16.98 -2.85
CA GLU A 7 5.18 -18.08 -3.79
C GLU A 7 5.64 -17.71 -5.21
N LYS A 8 6.42 -18.56 -5.85
CA LYS A 8 6.89 -18.38 -7.23
C LYS A 8 5.97 -19.04 -8.27
N SER A 9 5.13 -19.96 -7.84
CA SER A 9 4.21 -20.70 -8.71
C SER A 9 2.88 -21.01 -8.00
N LEU A 10 1.83 -21.27 -8.79
CA LEU A 10 0.51 -21.64 -8.28
C LEU A 10 0.54 -22.86 -7.35
N ARG A 11 1.46 -23.80 -7.61
CA ARG A 11 1.61 -25.03 -6.81
C ARG A 11 2.11 -24.78 -5.37
N GLN A 12 2.66 -23.61 -5.11
CA GLN A 12 3.20 -23.22 -3.80
C GLN A 12 2.20 -22.45 -2.96
N ILE A 13 0.97 -22.25 -3.44
CA ILE A 13 -0.07 -21.60 -2.65
C ILE A 13 -0.37 -22.47 -1.44
N ASP A 14 -0.25 -21.85 -0.28
CA ASP A 14 -0.61 -22.38 1.02
C ASP A 14 -1.68 -21.52 1.66
N ALA A 15 -2.75 -22.14 2.17
CA ALA A 15 -3.91 -21.44 2.67
C ALA A 15 -3.60 -20.64 3.95
N ASP A 16 -2.82 -21.21 4.85
CA ASP A 16 -2.48 -20.55 6.13
C ASP A 16 -1.54 -19.38 5.90
N TYR A 17 -0.59 -19.56 4.99
CA TYR A 17 0.29 -18.48 4.53
C TYR A 17 -0.51 -17.34 3.92
N MET A 18 -1.43 -17.65 3.01
CA MET A 18 -2.28 -16.64 2.36
C MET A 18 -3.15 -15.92 3.39
N ALA A 19 -3.78 -16.65 4.32
CA ALA A 19 -4.59 -16.07 5.38
C ALA A 19 -3.77 -15.10 6.26
N LYS A 20 -2.54 -15.48 6.64
CA LYS A 20 -1.61 -14.64 7.39
C LYS A 20 -1.23 -13.38 6.59
N SER A 21 -0.96 -13.52 5.29
CA SER A 21 -0.65 -12.40 4.40
C SER A 21 -1.81 -11.40 4.34
N PHE A 22 -3.04 -11.89 4.21
CA PHE A 22 -4.25 -11.05 4.23
C PHE A 22 -4.46 -10.38 5.57
N LEU A 23 -4.27 -11.11 6.67
CA LEU A 23 -4.41 -10.57 8.03
C LEU A 23 -3.50 -9.35 8.24
N ILE A 24 -2.24 -9.46 7.84
CA ILE A 24 -1.23 -8.41 8.04
C ILE A 24 -1.40 -7.27 7.02
N ASN A 25 -1.60 -7.60 5.74
CA ASN A 25 -1.48 -6.63 4.65
C ASN A 25 -2.81 -6.02 4.20
N ALA A 26 -3.95 -6.58 4.59
CA ALA A 26 -5.27 -6.07 4.24
C ALA A 26 -6.15 -5.84 5.48
N ILE A 27 -6.36 -6.86 6.31
CA ILE A 27 -7.29 -6.77 7.44
C ILE A 27 -6.78 -5.82 8.51
N GLY A 28 -5.49 -5.90 8.88
CA GLY A 28 -4.88 -4.99 9.85
C GLY A 28 -5.03 -3.52 9.43
N PRO A 29 -4.59 -3.12 8.22
CA PRO A 29 -4.84 -1.77 7.71
C PRO A 29 -6.31 -1.38 7.65
N ALA A 30 -7.23 -2.29 7.29
CA ALA A 30 -8.67 -2.01 7.30
C ALA A 30 -9.18 -1.66 8.70
N LEU A 31 -8.70 -2.36 9.73
CA LEU A 31 -9.04 -2.04 11.12
C LEU A 31 -8.47 -0.68 11.55
N LEU A 32 -7.26 -0.32 11.09
CA LEU A 32 -6.73 1.02 11.31
C LEU A 32 -7.59 2.08 10.61
N MET A 33 -7.99 1.87 9.35
CA MET A 33 -8.93 2.76 8.66
C MET A 33 -10.22 2.92 9.46
N LYS A 34 -10.84 1.83 9.90
CA LYS A 34 -12.07 1.84 10.71
C LYS A 34 -11.96 2.72 11.95
N HIS A 35 -10.84 2.66 12.65
CA HIS A 35 -10.70 3.36 13.93
C HIS A 35 -10.12 4.77 13.79
N PHE A 36 -9.30 5.05 12.80
CA PHE A 36 -8.60 6.34 12.68
C PHE A 36 -9.28 7.31 11.72
N THR A 37 -9.95 6.86 10.66
CA THR A 37 -10.61 7.78 9.73
C THR A 37 -11.76 8.57 10.37
N PRO A 38 -12.52 8.06 11.35
CA PRO A 38 -13.49 8.86 12.08
C PRO A 38 -12.86 10.03 12.86
N LEU A 39 -11.58 9.92 13.25
CA LEU A 39 -10.85 10.94 14.00
C LEU A 39 -10.31 12.07 13.13
N LEU A 40 -10.29 11.89 11.80
CA LEU A 40 -9.88 12.96 10.90
C LEU A 40 -10.82 14.18 11.04
N PRO A 41 -10.30 15.41 11.01
CA PRO A 41 -11.12 16.62 11.08
C PRO A 41 -12.09 16.71 9.90
N ARG A 42 -13.21 17.40 10.09
CA ARG A 42 -14.18 17.68 9.02
C ARG A 42 -13.70 18.81 8.11
N ASP A 43 -13.00 19.77 8.70
CA ASP A 43 -12.50 20.96 8.02
C ASP A 43 -10.98 20.89 7.88
N GLY A 44 -10.48 21.46 6.78
CA GLY A 44 -9.07 21.43 6.45
C GLY A 44 -8.59 20.10 5.86
N LYS A 45 -7.41 20.13 5.25
CA LYS A 45 -6.75 18.97 4.68
C LYS A 45 -6.33 18.01 5.79
N SER A 46 -6.69 16.75 5.64
CA SER A 46 -6.18 15.65 6.46
C SER A 46 -5.94 14.41 5.59
N VAL A 47 -4.93 13.62 5.92
CA VAL A 47 -4.52 12.48 5.09
C VAL A 47 -4.41 11.22 5.94
N PHE A 48 -5.06 10.16 5.49
CA PHE A 48 -4.81 8.79 5.90
C PHE A 48 -4.09 8.06 4.75
N ALA A 49 -2.79 7.87 4.88
CA ALA A 49 -1.99 7.12 3.92
C ALA A 49 -1.69 5.73 4.46
N THR A 50 -1.81 4.70 3.63
CA THR A 50 -1.41 3.35 3.98
C THR A 50 -0.34 2.82 3.03
N LEU A 51 0.64 2.10 3.58
CA LEU A 51 1.71 1.51 2.78
C LEU A 51 1.18 0.31 1.99
N SER A 52 1.06 0.51 0.68
CA SER A 52 0.83 -0.55 -0.27
C SER A 52 2.14 -0.93 -1.00
N ALA A 53 2.02 -1.65 -2.08
CA ALA A 53 3.16 -2.02 -2.89
C ALA A 53 2.75 -2.06 -4.38
N LYS A 54 3.64 -1.65 -5.28
CA LYS A 54 3.40 -1.69 -6.74
C LYS A 54 2.95 -3.08 -7.21
N VAL A 55 3.44 -4.14 -6.57
CA VAL A 55 3.03 -5.52 -6.86
C VAL A 55 1.56 -5.82 -6.55
N GLY A 56 0.87 -4.95 -5.80
CA GLY A 56 -0.59 -5.00 -5.58
C GLY A 56 -1.41 -4.45 -6.74
N SER A 57 -0.79 -3.80 -7.72
CA SER A 57 -1.45 -3.37 -8.94
C SER A 57 -1.77 -4.57 -9.84
N ILE A 58 -3.04 -4.75 -10.19
CA ILE A 58 -3.47 -5.77 -11.16
C ILE A 58 -3.09 -5.32 -12.56
N GLY A 59 -3.29 -4.04 -12.87
CA GLY A 59 -3.00 -3.45 -14.17
C GLY A 59 -1.52 -3.44 -14.55
N ASP A 60 -0.61 -3.31 -13.57
CA ASP A 60 0.84 -3.32 -13.78
C ASP A 60 1.45 -4.73 -13.78
N ASN A 61 0.70 -5.76 -13.35
CA ASN A 61 1.25 -7.10 -13.16
C ASN A 61 1.58 -7.77 -14.50
N ARG A 62 2.88 -7.90 -14.79
CA ARG A 62 3.44 -8.63 -15.93
C ARG A 62 4.31 -9.81 -15.52
N MET A 63 4.68 -9.87 -14.23
CA MET A 63 5.66 -10.87 -13.75
C MET A 63 5.00 -12.10 -13.13
N GLY A 64 3.77 -11.99 -12.62
CA GLY A 64 3.14 -13.06 -11.86
C GLY A 64 3.86 -13.37 -10.54
N GLY A 65 3.61 -14.56 -9.99
CA GLY A 65 4.16 -14.99 -8.69
C GLY A 65 3.64 -14.16 -7.51
N TRP A 66 4.12 -14.48 -6.31
CA TRP A 66 3.80 -13.77 -5.06
C TRP A 66 2.30 -13.67 -4.78
N TYR A 67 1.59 -14.76 -5.03
CA TYR A 67 0.13 -14.80 -5.08
C TYR A 67 -0.52 -14.21 -3.84
N GLY A 68 -0.14 -14.68 -2.66
CA GLY A 68 -0.69 -14.22 -1.39
C GLY A 68 -0.40 -12.74 -1.13
N TYR A 69 0.82 -12.29 -1.36
CA TYR A 69 1.20 -10.90 -1.11
C TYR A 69 0.57 -9.94 -2.12
N ARG A 70 0.59 -10.26 -3.43
CA ARG A 70 -0.08 -9.44 -4.46
C ARG A 70 -1.57 -9.32 -4.20
N ALA A 71 -2.22 -10.46 -3.93
CA ALA A 71 -3.66 -10.48 -3.65
C ALA A 71 -4.02 -9.65 -2.40
N ALA A 72 -3.25 -9.77 -1.32
CA ALA A 72 -3.46 -8.98 -0.11
C ALA A 72 -3.25 -7.47 -0.33
N LYS A 73 -2.24 -7.07 -1.12
CA LYS A 73 -2.03 -5.66 -1.46
C LYS A 73 -3.08 -5.12 -2.44
N ALA A 74 -3.59 -5.93 -3.37
CA ALA A 74 -4.73 -5.56 -4.20
C ALA A 74 -6.01 -5.39 -3.36
N ALA A 75 -6.25 -6.27 -2.38
CA ALA A 75 -7.34 -6.14 -1.44
C ALA A 75 -7.21 -4.83 -0.61
N LEU A 76 -6.00 -4.50 -0.12
CA LEU A 76 -5.73 -3.23 0.54
C LEU A 76 -6.07 -2.04 -0.34
N ASN A 77 -5.66 -2.06 -1.61
CA ASN A 77 -5.93 -1.01 -2.59
C ASN A 77 -7.46 -0.81 -2.75
N GLN A 78 -8.22 -1.90 -2.83
CA GLN A 78 -9.70 -1.83 -2.88
C GLN A 78 -10.29 -1.21 -1.61
N LEU A 79 -9.77 -1.56 -0.43
CA LEU A 79 -10.22 -1.01 0.85
C LEU A 79 -9.95 0.49 0.95
N VAL A 80 -8.80 0.97 0.46
CA VAL A 80 -8.48 2.40 0.34
C VAL A 80 -9.50 3.11 -0.54
N LYS A 81 -9.82 2.54 -1.71
CA LYS A 81 -10.81 3.11 -2.62
C LYS A 81 -12.19 3.24 -1.97
N CYS A 82 -12.66 2.19 -1.32
CA CYS A 82 -13.94 2.20 -0.60
C CYS A 82 -13.95 3.26 0.52
N THR A 83 -12.87 3.32 1.32
CA THR A 83 -12.74 4.29 2.41
C THR A 83 -12.74 5.73 1.90
N ALA A 84 -12.04 6.01 0.81
CA ALA A 84 -12.03 7.35 0.20
C ALA A 84 -13.42 7.78 -0.27
N ILE A 85 -14.19 6.88 -0.90
CA ILE A 85 -15.57 7.13 -1.34
C ILE A 85 -16.47 7.42 -0.13
N GLU A 86 -16.31 6.69 0.96
CA GLU A 86 -17.08 6.91 2.18
C GLU A 86 -16.73 8.26 2.84
N LEU A 87 -15.44 8.58 2.96
CA LEU A 87 -14.96 9.86 3.50
C LEU A 87 -15.47 11.05 2.71
N ALA A 88 -15.52 10.97 1.39
CA ALA A 88 -16.00 12.06 0.53
C ALA A 88 -17.45 12.50 0.83
N ARG A 89 -18.26 11.65 1.46
CA ARG A 89 -19.64 11.96 1.86
C ARG A 89 -19.74 12.82 3.10
N SER A 90 -18.76 12.75 3.99
CA SER A 90 -18.83 13.40 5.32
C SER A 90 -17.65 14.30 5.65
N LYS A 91 -16.51 14.11 4.98
CA LYS A 91 -15.23 14.81 5.22
C LYS A 91 -14.55 15.10 3.89
N ARG A 92 -15.06 16.07 3.15
CA ARG A 92 -14.67 16.37 1.76
C ARG A 92 -13.20 16.71 1.56
N ASN A 93 -12.52 17.18 2.62
CA ASN A 93 -11.10 17.55 2.58
C ASN A 93 -10.19 16.43 3.12
N ALA A 94 -10.77 15.33 3.59
CA ALA A 94 -10.01 14.17 4.02
C ALA A 94 -9.60 13.32 2.82
N ILE A 95 -8.35 12.91 2.82
CA ILE A 95 -7.71 12.15 1.74
C ILE A 95 -7.34 10.76 2.27
N CYS A 96 -7.75 9.71 1.60
CA CYS A 96 -7.31 8.34 1.89
C CYS A 96 -6.62 7.78 0.67
N ILE A 97 -5.36 7.37 0.79
CA ILE A 97 -4.54 6.88 -0.33
C ILE A 97 -3.79 5.60 -0.01
N ALA A 98 -3.44 4.86 -1.06
CA ALA A 98 -2.41 3.83 -1.05
C ALA A 98 -1.08 4.44 -1.53
N LEU A 99 0.02 4.12 -0.84
CA LEU A 99 1.34 4.67 -1.15
C LEU A 99 2.38 3.55 -1.26
N HIS A 100 3.08 3.50 -2.39
CA HIS A 100 4.19 2.58 -2.61
C HIS A 100 5.52 3.27 -2.26
N PRO A 101 6.27 2.77 -1.27
CA PRO A 101 7.52 3.41 -0.81
C PRO A 101 8.72 3.22 -1.76
N GLY A 102 8.56 2.48 -2.86
CA GLY A 102 9.69 1.97 -3.63
C GLY A 102 10.32 0.73 -2.99
N THR A 103 11.53 0.38 -3.40
CA THR A 103 12.33 -0.65 -2.73
C THR A 103 13.19 0.03 -1.67
N VAL A 104 12.92 -0.25 -0.41
CA VAL A 104 13.60 0.37 0.74
C VAL A 104 14.52 -0.64 1.40
N ASP A 105 15.74 -0.24 1.75
CA ASP A 105 16.71 -1.09 2.44
C ASP A 105 16.20 -1.42 3.86
N THR A 106 15.58 -2.58 3.98
CA THR A 106 15.03 -3.12 5.24
C THR A 106 15.22 -4.62 5.26
N GLY A 107 15.03 -5.23 6.42
CA GLY A 107 15.07 -6.70 6.54
C GLY A 107 14.09 -7.44 5.59
N LEU A 108 13.02 -6.78 5.16
CA LEU A 108 12.06 -7.34 4.20
C LEU A 108 12.61 -7.38 2.77
N SER A 109 13.36 -6.36 2.36
CA SER A 109 13.85 -6.19 0.98
C SER A 109 15.22 -6.85 0.74
N GLY A 110 15.93 -7.23 1.79
CA GLY A 110 17.27 -7.81 1.72
C GLY A 110 17.44 -8.92 0.67
N PRO A 111 16.51 -9.91 0.56
CA PRO A 111 16.58 -10.95 -0.46
C PRO A 111 16.48 -10.44 -1.91
N PHE A 112 15.94 -9.23 -2.11
CA PHE A 112 15.65 -8.63 -3.43
C PHE A 112 16.66 -7.56 -3.85
N ALA A 113 17.54 -7.11 -2.95
CA ALA A 113 18.54 -6.08 -3.21
C ALA A 113 19.52 -6.41 -4.36
N LYS A 114 19.64 -7.70 -4.71
CA LYS A 114 20.50 -8.20 -5.79
C LYS A 114 19.88 -8.11 -7.19
N SER A 115 18.67 -7.63 -7.34
CA SER A 115 17.90 -7.69 -8.60
C SER A 115 18.03 -6.44 -9.49
N GLY A 116 19.01 -5.57 -9.25
CA GLY A 116 19.18 -4.33 -10.04
C GLY A 116 18.14 -3.25 -9.76
N LEU A 117 17.33 -3.40 -8.70
CA LEU A 117 16.36 -2.40 -8.28
C LEU A 117 17.07 -1.22 -7.61
N ASN A 118 16.54 -0.02 -7.83
CA ASN A 118 16.98 1.17 -7.11
C ASN A 118 16.52 1.08 -5.65
N VAL A 119 17.45 0.76 -4.75
CA VAL A 119 17.19 0.58 -3.32
C VAL A 119 17.43 1.91 -2.61
N GLN A 120 16.42 2.43 -1.93
CA GLN A 120 16.49 3.68 -1.17
C GLN A 120 16.79 3.40 0.31
N SER A 121 17.45 4.35 0.96
CA SER A 121 17.52 4.35 2.43
C SER A 121 16.12 4.60 3.02
N PRO A 122 15.82 4.12 4.25
CA PRO A 122 14.56 4.41 4.93
C PRO A 122 14.27 5.91 5.06
N ASP A 123 15.30 6.71 5.36
CA ASP A 123 15.17 8.16 5.53
C ASP A 123 14.76 8.83 4.21
N LEU A 124 15.40 8.47 3.10
CA LEU A 124 15.07 9.01 1.79
C LEU A 124 13.65 8.60 1.36
N ALA A 125 13.30 7.33 1.53
CA ALA A 125 11.95 6.85 1.20
C ALA A 125 10.88 7.57 2.02
N THR A 126 11.14 7.81 3.32
CA THR A 126 10.24 8.53 4.21
C THR A 126 10.09 9.99 3.77
N ALA A 127 11.20 10.69 3.50
CA ALA A 127 11.16 12.07 3.05
C ALA A 127 10.35 12.22 1.75
N ASN A 128 10.59 11.35 0.78
CA ASN A 128 9.85 11.34 -0.50
C ASN A 128 8.35 11.11 -0.28
N MET A 129 7.97 10.12 0.52
CA MET A 129 6.56 9.85 0.83
C MET A 129 5.87 11.02 1.52
N LEU A 130 6.56 11.71 2.44
CA LEU A 130 6.00 12.89 3.11
C LEU A 130 5.80 14.04 2.14
N MET A 131 6.71 14.27 1.18
CA MET A 131 6.52 15.26 0.13
C MET A 131 5.29 14.95 -0.74
N VAL A 132 5.08 13.67 -1.10
CA VAL A 132 3.88 13.25 -1.83
C VAL A 132 2.63 13.58 -1.02
N ILE A 133 2.58 13.17 0.25
CA ILE A 133 1.44 13.41 1.16
C ILE A 133 1.13 14.90 1.28
N ASP A 134 2.17 15.73 1.40
CA ASP A 134 2.03 17.20 1.52
C ASP A 134 1.45 17.81 0.24
N GLY A 135 1.84 17.32 -0.93
CA GLY A 135 1.36 17.81 -2.23
C GLY A 135 -0.07 17.40 -2.60
N LEU A 136 -0.65 16.39 -1.92
CA LEU A 136 -1.97 15.84 -2.29
C LEU A 136 -3.09 16.86 -2.18
N GLN A 137 -4.04 16.75 -3.11
CA GLN A 137 -5.30 17.48 -3.13
C GLN A 137 -6.48 16.54 -2.83
N PRO A 138 -7.62 17.04 -2.29
CA PRO A 138 -8.78 16.21 -2.01
C PRO A 138 -9.30 15.39 -3.20
N SER A 139 -9.17 15.91 -4.41
CA SER A 139 -9.53 15.21 -5.66
C SER A 139 -8.73 13.93 -5.92
N GLN A 140 -7.57 13.79 -5.27
CA GLN A 140 -6.70 12.62 -5.39
C GLN A 140 -7.00 11.54 -4.34
N SER A 141 -8.01 11.76 -3.48
CA SER A 141 -8.45 10.75 -2.52
C SER A 141 -8.94 9.50 -3.23
N GLY A 142 -8.54 8.35 -2.74
CA GLY A 142 -8.77 7.05 -3.39
C GLY A 142 -7.77 6.75 -4.50
N GLY A 143 -6.64 7.47 -4.59
CA GLY A 143 -5.55 7.20 -5.52
C GLY A 143 -4.50 6.24 -4.96
N PHE A 144 -3.69 5.70 -5.86
CA PHE A 144 -2.53 4.87 -5.57
C PHE A 144 -1.28 5.54 -6.14
N PHE A 145 -0.35 5.93 -5.27
CA PHE A 145 0.83 6.71 -5.66
C PHE A 145 2.13 5.99 -5.30
N ALA A 146 3.15 6.23 -6.11
CA ALA A 146 4.52 5.87 -5.75
C ALA A 146 5.18 7.00 -4.94
N TYR A 147 6.32 6.69 -4.33
CA TYR A 147 7.13 7.60 -3.53
C TYR A 147 7.60 8.85 -4.28
N ASP A 148 7.62 8.84 -5.60
CA ASP A 148 7.99 9.97 -6.47
C ASP A 148 6.78 10.81 -6.92
N GLY A 149 5.59 10.50 -6.42
CA GLY A 149 4.34 11.17 -6.76
C GLY A 149 3.66 10.67 -8.02
N SER A 150 4.24 9.73 -8.73
CA SER A 150 3.59 9.13 -9.90
C SER A 150 2.37 8.30 -9.48
N GLU A 151 1.28 8.44 -10.23
CA GLU A 151 0.07 7.64 -10.03
C GLU A 151 0.27 6.24 -10.60
N LEU A 152 -0.06 5.24 -9.81
CA LEU A 152 0.02 3.83 -10.19
C LEU A 152 -1.36 3.30 -10.59
N PRO A 153 -1.46 2.44 -11.61
CA PRO A 153 -2.72 1.76 -11.93
C PRO A 153 -3.11 0.78 -10.82
N TRP A 154 -4.43 0.59 -10.66
CA TRP A 154 -4.98 -0.40 -9.73
C TRP A 154 -4.75 -1.85 -10.15
#